data_20db7707821a0d6f6506662867b5b9d3
#
_entry.id   20db7707821a0d6f6506662867b5b9d3
#
_cell.length_a   1.000
_cell.length_b   1.000
_cell.length_c   1.000
_cell.angle_alpha   90.00
_cell.angle_beta   90.00
_cell.angle_gamma   90.00
#
_symmetry.space_group_name_H-M   'P 1'
#
loop_
_entity.id
_entity.type
_entity.pdbx_description
1 polymer ?
#
loop_
_entity_poly.entity_id
_entity_poly.type
_entity_poly.pdbx_seq_one_letter_code
_entity_poly.pdbx_strand_id
1 'polypeptide(L)'
;MKLTQILAISICFFAQTKQLTAEDWIHDKPLDPDDQLVDFVPDTGAADRINAADRLRTLSQEISAETCFLHNAVLPDHNRAALGQSIAEFGDILDALLHGDAARHIIGAEQNPKTILEIEAIKAEWSPLYAAAEQVLADPTNAAAVHQIYGQSEHLLATTSHLLGELEAEYSHPTEVLMSDVLLIEFAGRQAMLTQKIAYDTCLVWSGFGGQEQIDELQKICDDFDEIARALHDGMPAVGIVPAPTEAIRTALEEVIVDWDIVRAQIGKVTQDGGIDDETISWIDEVMTQKMHRMEAIITLYVEYSRRALI
;
A
#
# COMPACT_ATOMS: atom_id res chain seq x y z
N MET A 1 52.37 32.34 -6.92
CA MET A 1 53.66 32.27 -6.13
C MET A 1 53.44 31.31 -4.95
N LYS A 2 54.29 30.30 -4.89
CA LYS A 2 54.59 29.34 -3.84
C LYS A 2 53.64 28.14 -3.63
N LEU A 3 54.09 27.04 -4.27
CA LEU A 3 54.00 25.66 -3.83
C LEU A 3 54.50 25.51 -2.38
N THR A 4 53.89 24.66 -1.60
CA THR A 4 54.60 23.95 -0.54
C THR A 4 54.04 22.53 -0.41
N GLN A 5 54.93 21.58 -0.55
CA GLN A 5 54.87 20.15 -0.47
C GLN A 5 54.26 19.66 0.86
N ILE A 6 53.47 18.58 0.79
CA ILE A 6 53.25 17.69 1.94
C ILE A 6 53.64 16.29 1.53
N LEU A 7 54.57 15.75 2.31
CA LEU A 7 55.23 14.46 2.25
C LEU A 7 54.25 13.27 2.21
N ALA A 8 54.54 12.35 1.31
CA ALA A 8 54.05 11.00 1.34
C ALA A 8 54.77 10.20 2.47
N ILE A 9 53.99 9.65 3.39
CA ILE A 9 54.44 8.57 4.27
C ILE A 9 53.86 7.26 3.76
N SER A 10 54.70 6.53 3.05
CA SER A 10 54.43 5.16 2.60
C SER A 10 54.66 4.21 3.79
N ILE A 11 53.57 3.71 4.37
CA ILE A 11 53.64 2.59 5.31
C ILE A 11 53.32 1.30 4.55
N CYS A 12 54.36 0.55 4.20
CA CYS A 12 54.27 -0.83 3.72
C CYS A 12 53.77 -1.72 4.84
N PHE A 13 52.52 -2.07 4.88
CA PHE A 13 52.03 -3.24 5.59
C PHE A 13 52.17 -4.45 4.65
N PHE A 14 53.17 -5.29 4.91
CA PHE A 14 53.23 -6.65 4.38
C PHE A 14 52.13 -7.47 5.08
N ALA A 15 50.95 -7.55 4.49
CA ALA A 15 49.96 -8.57 4.84
C ALA A 15 50.44 -9.89 4.19
N GLN A 16 50.89 -10.81 5.00
CA GLN A 16 51.04 -12.21 4.56
C GLN A 16 49.66 -12.79 4.32
N THR A 17 49.22 -12.77 3.09
CA THR A 17 48.06 -13.55 2.66
C THR A 17 48.44 -15.02 2.66
N LYS A 18 48.04 -15.79 3.69
CA LYS A 18 47.98 -17.24 3.60
C LYS A 18 47.06 -17.58 2.44
N GLN A 19 47.62 -18.22 1.41
CA GLN A 19 46.78 -18.88 0.41
C GLN A 19 46.07 -20.05 1.10
N LEU A 20 44.75 -19.89 1.33
CA LEU A 20 43.86 -20.97 1.73
C LEU A 20 43.70 -21.88 0.50
N THR A 21 44.14 -23.13 0.60
CA THR A 21 43.89 -24.17 -0.42
C THR A 21 42.50 -24.75 -0.21
N ALA A 22 41.95 -25.35 -1.27
CA ALA A 22 40.61 -25.96 -1.21
C ALA A 22 40.51 -27.10 -0.17
N GLU A 23 41.67 -27.61 0.33
CA GLU A 23 41.74 -28.64 1.36
C GLU A 23 41.50 -28.09 2.77
N ASP A 24 41.62 -26.75 3.00
CA ASP A 24 41.37 -26.12 4.31
C ASP A 24 39.89 -26.03 4.66
N TRP A 25 38.99 -26.39 3.71
CA TRP A 25 37.52 -26.33 3.88
C TRP A 25 36.89 -27.69 4.18
N ILE A 26 37.67 -28.80 4.10
CA ILE A 26 37.20 -30.15 4.40
C ILE A 26 37.74 -30.53 5.79
N HIS A 27 37.26 -29.89 6.82
CA HIS A 27 37.22 -30.51 8.13
C HIS A 27 35.95 -31.33 8.23
N ASP A 28 36.10 -32.67 8.11
CA ASP A 28 35.13 -33.67 8.59
C ASP A 28 34.98 -33.48 10.13
N LYS A 29 34.33 -32.40 10.55
CA LYS A 29 33.73 -32.34 11.85
C LYS A 29 32.45 -33.14 11.74
N PRO A 30 32.26 -34.24 12.49
CA PRO A 30 30.93 -34.85 12.58
C PRO A 30 29.96 -33.73 12.93
N LEU A 31 28.89 -33.59 12.14
CA LEU A 31 27.79 -32.69 12.46
C LEU A 31 27.33 -33.06 13.87
N ASP A 32 27.50 -32.15 14.82
CA ASP A 32 26.96 -32.30 16.15
C ASP A 32 25.43 -32.43 15.97
N PRO A 33 24.78 -33.47 16.53
CA PRO A 33 23.33 -33.59 16.47
C PRO A 33 22.60 -32.34 17.00
N ASP A 34 23.26 -31.52 17.84
CA ASP A 34 22.74 -30.25 18.33
C ASP A 34 23.01 -29.05 17.39
N ASP A 35 23.88 -29.19 16.36
CA ASP A 35 24.13 -28.17 15.32
C ASP A 35 23.01 -28.11 14.27
N GLN A 36 21.99 -28.94 14.35
CA GLN A 36 20.76 -28.90 13.56
C GLN A 36 19.61 -28.13 14.25
N LEU A 37 19.92 -27.22 15.13
CA LEU A 37 18.99 -26.13 15.40
C LEU A 37 18.99 -25.23 14.14
N VAL A 38 18.26 -25.66 13.11
CA VAL A 38 17.65 -24.70 12.20
C VAL A 38 16.89 -23.76 13.14
N ASP A 39 17.38 -22.54 13.30
CA ASP A 39 16.62 -21.49 13.97
C ASP A 39 15.28 -21.45 13.22
N PHE A 40 14.29 -22.09 13.81
CA PHE A 40 12.93 -22.09 13.29
C PHE A 40 12.45 -20.66 13.52
N VAL A 41 12.59 -19.81 12.50
CA VAL A 41 11.99 -18.48 12.54
C VAL A 41 10.48 -18.73 12.57
N PRO A 42 9.80 -18.39 13.67
CA PRO A 42 8.36 -18.59 13.74
C PRO A 42 7.71 -17.79 12.63
N ASP A 43 6.80 -18.39 11.88
CA ASP A 43 5.93 -17.67 10.95
C ASP A 43 5.13 -16.63 11.77
N THR A 44 5.38 -15.35 11.52
CA THR A 44 4.70 -14.22 12.19
C THR A 44 3.55 -13.68 11.35
N GLY A 45 3.35 -14.22 10.14
CA GLY A 45 2.43 -13.66 9.16
C GLY A 45 2.94 -12.33 8.59
N ALA A 46 4.25 -12.21 8.39
CA ALA A 46 4.90 -10.96 7.96
C ALA A 46 4.24 -10.32 6.74
N ALA A 47 4.03 -11.09 5.66
CA ALA A 47 3.38 -10.60 4.44
C ALA A 47 1.92 -10.17 4.69
N ASP A 48 1.21 -10.86 5.58
CA ASP A 48 -0.18 -10.53 5.91
C ASP A 48 -0.28 -9.27 6.78
N ARG A 49 0.70 -9.03 7.67
CA ARG A 49 0.81 -7.77 8.43
C ARG A 49 1.05 -6.58 7.51
N ILE A 50 1.98 -6.71 6.57
CA ILE A 50 2.27 -5.68 5.56
C ILE A 50 1.03 -5.42 4.71
N ASN A 51 0.37 -6.47 4.21
CA ASN A 51 -0.86 -6.35 3.43
C ASN A 51 -2.01 -5.70 4.24
N ALA A 52 -2.17 -6.03 5.52
CA ALA A 52 -3.17 -5.41 6.38
C ALA A 52 -2.92 -3.91 6.59
N ALA A 53 -1.67 -3.50 6.78
CA ALA A 53 -1.32 -2.08 6.86
C ALA A 53 -1.54 -1.35 5.53
N ASP A 54 -1.24 -1.99 4.42
CA ASP A 54 -1.52 -1.44 3.09
C ASP A 54 -3.03 -1.29 2.82
N ARG A 55 -3.85 -2.22 3.32
CA ARG A 55 -5.31 -2.09 3.28
C ARG A 55 -5.81 -0.88 4.08
N LEU A 56 -5.21 -0.55 5.25
CA LEU A 56 -5.53 0.69 5.97
C LEU A 56 -5.27 1.94 5.12
N ARG A 57 -4.16 1.95 4.37
CA ARG A 57 -3.82 3.03 3.43
C ARG A 57 -4.90 3.17 2.35
N THR A 58 -5.35 2.08 1.76
CA THR A 58 -6.44 2.07 0.78
C THR A 58 -7.76 2.55 1.39
N LEU A 59 -8.14 2.01 2.56
CA LEU A 59 -9.35 2.38 3.28
C LEU A 59 -9.40 3.87 3.63
N SER A 60 -8.26 4.51 3.91
CA SER A 60 -8.20 5.95 4.19
C SER A 60 -8.76 6.79 3.04
N GLN A 61 -8.56 6.35 1.79
CA GLN A 61 -9.08 7.03 0.60
C GLN A 61 -10.47 6.53 0.18
N GLU A 62 -10.74 5.24 0.36
CA GLU A 62 -12.04 4.61 0.11
C GLU A 62 -13.14 5.27 0.96
N ILE A 63 -12.94 5.42 2.26
CA ILE A 63 -13.87 6.11 3.17
C ILE A 63 -14.14 7.56 2.71
N SER A 64 -13.12 8.25 2.22
CA SER A 64 -13.26 9.62 1.72
C SER A 64 -14.04 9.66 0.40
N ALA A 65 -13.80 8.72 -0.53
CA ALA A 65 -14.51 8.60 -1.79
C ALA A 65 -15.98 8.27 -1.57
N GLU A 66 -16.28 7.24 -0.79
CA GLU A 66 -17.63 6.79 -0.44
C GLU A 66 -18.42 7.91 0.27
N THR A 67 -17.76 8.66 1.18
CA THR A 67 -18.36 9.85 1.81
C THR A 67 -18.72 10.90 0.78
N CYS A 68 -17.83 11.18 -0.20
CA CYS A 68 -18.08 12.17 -1.24
C CYS A 68 -19.24 11.75 -2.14
N PHE A 69 -19.23 10.54 -2.63
CA PHE A 69 -20.29 10.02 -3.50
C PHE A 69 -21.63 9.94 -2.77
N LEU A 70 -21.66 9.46 -1.54
CA LEU A 70 -22.87 9.40 -0.72
C LEU A 70 -23.44 10.77 -0.44
N HIS A 71 -22.60 11.76 -0.09
CA HIS A 71 -23.01 13.14 0.15
C HIS A 71 -23.67 13.79 -1.07
N ASN A 72 -23.14 13.50 -2.25
CA ASN A 72 -23.64 14.01 -3.53
C ASN A 72 -24.71 13.12 -4.20
N ALA A 73 -25.26 12.15 -3.46
CA ALA A 73 -26.31 11.24 -3.90
C ALA A 73 -25.94 10.39 -5.16
N VAL A 74 -24.64 10.13 -5.37
CA VAL A 74 -24.15 9.19 -6.37
C VAL A 74 -24.27 7.79 -5.80
N LEU A 75 -25.00 6.89 -6.48
CA LEU A 75 -25.24 5.50 -6.06
C LEU A 75 -25.49 5.35 -4.54
N PRO A 76 -26.46 6.07 -3.95
CA PRO A 76 -26.53 6.31 -2.50
C PRO A 76 -26.66 5.04 -1.66
N ASP A 77 -27.37 4.02 -2.13
CA ASP A 77 -27.52 2.75 -1.40
C ASP A 77 -26.20 1.96 -1.42
N HIS A 78 -25.49 1.99 -2.56
CA HIS A 78 -24.20 1.34 -2.73
C HIS A 78 -23.16 2.00 -1.81
N ASN A 79 -22.96 3.31 -1.95
CA ASN A 79 -21.94 4.05 -1.18
C ASN A 79 -22.23 4.09 0.33
N ARG A 80 -23.50 4.03 0.73
CA ARG A 80 -23.88 3.86 2.14
C ARG A 80 -23.45 2.50 2.69
N ALA A 81 -23.69 1.44 1.93
CA ALA A 81 -23.29 0.09 2.36
C ALA A 81 -21.77 -0.05 2.38
N ALA A 82 -21.09 0.46 1.37
CA ALA A 82 -19.63 0.47 1.25
C ALA A 82 -18.99 1.23 2.42
N LEU A 83 -19.38 2.50 2.67
CA LEU A 83 -18.87 3.30 3.78
C LEU A 83 -19.03 2.59 5.14
N GLY A 84 -20.20 1.95 5.37
CA GLY A 84 -20.42 1.17 6.59
C GLY A 84 -19.45 -0.01 6.75
N GLN A 85 -19.07 -0.67 5.64
CA GLN A 85 -18.09 -1.75 5.62
C GLN A 85 -16.67 -1.23 5.82
N SER A 86 -16.29 -0.19 5.09
CA SER A 86 -14.93 0.39 5.12
C SER A 86 -14.57 0.92 6.51
N ILE A 87 -15.49 1.61 7.21
CA ILE A 87 -15.23 2.10 8.56
C ILE A 87 -15.12 0.98 9.60
N ALA A 88 -15.88 -0.10 9.45
CA ALA A 88 -15.76 -1.27 10.32
C ALA A 88 -14.44 -2.00 10.07
N GLU A 89 -14.10 -2.25 8.80
CA GLU A 89 -12.87 -2.92 8.41
C GLU A 89 -11.61 -2.16 8.88
N PHE A 90 -11.61 -0.82 8.79
CA PHE A 90 -10.50 -0.01 9.27
C PHE A 90 -10.20 -0.24 10.76
N GLY A 91 -11.23 -0.24 11.59
CA GLY A 91 -11.11 -0.53 13.02
C GLY A 91 -10.64 -1.97 13.30
N ASP A 92 -11.21 -2.93 12.60
CA ASP A 92 -10.87 -4.35 12.74
C ASP A 92 -9.41 -4.64 12.38
N ILE A 93 -8.88 -3.98 11.34
CA ILE A 93 -7.48 -4.14 10.95
C ILE A 93 -6.54 -3.55 12.01
N LEU A 94 -6.83 -2.36 12.56
CA LEU A 94 -6.02 -1.80 13.65
C LEU A 94 -5.97 -2.74 14.86
N ASP A 95 -7.10 -3.35 15.22
CA ASP A 95 -7.16 -4.32 16.30
C ASP A 95 -6.40 -5.62 15.95
N ALA A 96 -6.50 -6.09 14.72
CA ALA A 96 -5.78 -7.26 14.23
C ALA A 96 -4.27 -7.06 14.24
N LEU A 97 -3.78 -5.90 13.78
CA LEU A 97 -2.35 -5.57 13.81
C LEU A 97 -1.81 -5.52 15.24
N LEU A 98 -2.60 -5.00 16.19
CA LEU A 98 -2.19 -4.86 17.58
C LEU A 98 -2.23 -6.20 18.34
N HIS A 99 -3.29 -6.99 18.16
CA HIS A 99 -3.57 -8.18 19.00
C HIS A 99 -3.35 -9.51 18.28
N GLY A 100 -3.15 -9.49 16.96
CA GLY A 100 -3.18 -10.67 16.12
C GLY A 100 -4.59 -11.05 15.69
N ASP A 101 -4.68 -11.69 14.53
CA ASP A 101 -5.92 -12.25 13.97
C ASP A 101 -5.61 -13.49 13.12
N ALA A 102 -5.94 -14.66 13.62
CA ALA A 102 -5.69 -15.91 12.92
C ALA A 102 -6.47 -16.04 11.60
N ALA A 103 -7.63 -15.39 11.46
CA ALA A 103 -8.41 -15.41 10.23
C ALA A 103 -7.74 -14.59 9.13
N ARG A 104 -6.97 -13.55 9.50
CA ARG A 104 -6.14 -12.72 8.62
C ARG A 104 -4.69 -13.21 8.51
N HIS A 105 -4.36 -14.36 9.09
CA HIS A 105 -2.99 -14.89 9.20
C HIS A 105 -1.99 -13.96 9.92
N ILE A 106 -2.47 -13.03 10.72
CA ILE A 106 -1.64 -12.18 11.59
C ILE A 106 -1.38 -12.95 12.88
N ILE A 107 -0.17 -13.54 12.99
CA ILE A 107 0.14 -14.49 14.07
C ILE A 107 0.74 -13.76 15.25
N GLY A 108 0.02 -13.79 16.38
CA GLY A 108 0.42 -13.15 17.62
C GLY A 108 0.25 -11.64 17.65
N ALA A 109 0.29 -11.07 18.85
CA ALA A 109 0.20 -9.63 19.06
C ALA A 109 1.49 -8.93 18.64
N GLU A 110 1.38 -7.66 18.27
CA GLU A 110 2.55 -6.79 18.01
C GLU A 110 3.45 -6.71 19.25
N GLN A 111 4.76 -6.79 19.03
CA GLN A 111 5.76 -6.80 20.12
C GLN A 111 6.66 -5.55 20.10
N ASN A 112 6.76 -4.87 18.97
CA ASN A 112 7.58 -3.67 18.85
C ASN A 112 6.89 -2.48 19.53
N PRO A 113 7.47 -1.92 20.61
CA PRO A 113 6.85 -0.81 21.33
C PRO A 113 6.60 0.42 20.47
N LYS A 114 7.43 0.66 19.44
CA LYS A 114 7.28 1.80 18.53
C LYS A 114 6.03 1.60 17.65
N THR A 115 5.90 0.43 17.04
CA THR A 115 4.76 0.06 16.19
C THR A 115 3.44 0.05 16.99
N ILE A 116 3.47 -0.48 18.24
CA ILE A 116 2.33 -0.42 19.15
C ILE A 116 1.87 1.02 19.39
N LEU A 117 2.80 1.94 19.71
CA LEU A 117 2.47 3.35 19.96
C LEU A 117 1.90 4.02 18.73
N GLU A 118 2.37 3.66 17.55
CA GLU A 118 1.89 4.20 16.29
C GLU A 118 0.46 3.73 15.96
N ILE A 119 0.20 2.43 16.11
CA ILE A 119 -1.16 1.88 15.96
C ILE A 119 -2.13 2.54 16.95
N GLU A 120 -1.75 2.70 18.21
CA GLU A 120 -2.57 3.37 19.22
C GLU A 120 -2.80 4.86 18.90
N ALA A 121 -1.83 5.56 18.32
CA ALA A 121 -1.99 6.93 17.87
C ALA A 121 -3.02 7.01 16.71
N ILE A 122 -2.92 6.12 15.72
CA ILE A 122 -3.89 6.04 14.62
C ILE A 122 -5.29 5.70 15.15
N LYS A 123 -5.42 4.80 16.12
CA LYS A 123 -6.71 4.51 16.77
C LYS A 123 -7.32 5.73 17.45
N ALA A 124 -6.50 6.55 18.09
CA ALA A 124 -6.96 7.79 18.72
C ALA A 124 -7.43 8.82 17.68
N GLU A 125 -6.73 8.95 16.55
CA GLU A 125 -7.12 9.82 15.43
C GLU A 125 -8.35 9.27 14.69
N TRP A 126 -8.48 7.96 14.56
CA TRP A 126 -9.60 7.29 13.91
C TRP A 126 -10.92 7.46 14.66
N SER A 127 -10.91 7.46 15.98
CA SER A 127 -12.13 7.52 16.80
C SER A 127 -13.07 8.69 16.44
N PRO A 128 -12.61 9.95 16.32
CA PRO A 128 -13.46 11.06 15.88
C PRO A 128 -13.87 10.96 14.39
N LEU A 129 -13.06 10.34 13.52
CA LEU A 129 -13.41 10.14 12.12
C LEU A 129 -14.49 9.06 11.96
N TYR A 130 -14.39 7.97 12.72
CA TYR A 130 -15.43 6.96 12.82
C TYR A 130 -16.78 7.58 13.22
N ALA A 131 -16.77 8.42 14.28
CA ALA A 131 -17.98 9.10 14.72
C ALA A 131 -18.55 10.07 13.66
N ALA A 132 -17.70 10.73 12.86
CA ALA A 132 -18.13 11.57 11.75
C ALA A 132 -18.73 10.70 10.61
N ALA A 133 -18.13 9.59 10.27
CA ALA A 133 -18.64 8.67 9.25
C ALA A 133 -20.00 8.05 9.64
N GLU A 134 -20.19 7.70 10.90
CA GLU A 134 -21.50 7.27 11.44
C GLU A 134 -22.56 8.37 11.27
N GLN A 135 -22.19 9.64 11.47
CA GLN A 135 -23.11 10.77 11.24
C GLN A 135 -23.45 10.93 9.76
N VAL A 136 -22.48 10.72 8.84
CA VAL A 136 -22.74 10.72 7.39
C VAL A 136 -23.64 9.57 6.98
N LEU A 137 -23.44 8.37 7.55
CA LEU A 137 -24.32 7.21 7.32
C LEU A 137 -25.76 7.49 7.77
N ALA A 138 -25.95 8.19 8.90
CA ALA A 138 -27.26 8.59 9.42
C ALA A 138 -27.90 9.70 8.59
N ASP A 139 -27.11 10.72 8.23
CA ASP A 139 -27.54 11.87 7.42
C ASP A 139 -26.42 12.31 6.47
N PRO A 140 -26.45 11.88 5.21
CA PRO A 140 -25.45 12.25 4.20
C PRO A 140 -25.38 13.77 3.93
N THR A 141 -26.39 14.54 4.30
CA THR A 141 -26.39 15.99 4.13
C THR A 141 -25.71 16.75 5.28
N ASN A 142 -25.20 16.05 6.30
CA ASN A 142 -24.46 16.62 7.40
C ASN A 142 -23.10 17.16 6.96
N ALA A 143 -23.09 18.40 6.45
CA ALA A 143 -21.88 19.04 5.93
C ALA A 143 -20.74 19.11 6.94
N ALA A 144 -21.02 19.22 8.25
CA ALA A 144 -19.98 19.30 9.26
C ALA A 144 -19.20 17.98 9.39
N ALA A 145 -19.91 16.83 9.37
CA ALA A 145 -19.31 15.50 9.40
C ALA A 145 -18.54 15.22 8.11
N VAL A 146 -19.10 15.56 6.95
CA VAL A 146 -18.45 15.43 5.64
C VAL A 146 -17.15 16.23 5.59
N HIS A 147 -17.17 17.50 6.00
CA HIS A 147 -15.98 18.36 6.02
C HIS A 147 -14.91 17.86 7.00
N GLN A 148 -15.30 17.21 8.10
CA GLN A 148 -14.35 16.59 9.02
C GLN A 148 -13.62 15.45 8.36
N ILE A 149 -14.29 14.58 7.60
CA ILE A 149 -13.66 13.47 6.87
C ILE A 149 -12.74 14.03 5.78
N TYR A 150 -13.21 14.97 4.96
CA TYR A 150 -12.39 15.56 3.89
C TYR A 150 -11.13 16.25 4.46
N GLY A 151 -11.27 16.98 5.55
CA GLY A 151 -10.15 17.69 6.17
C GLY A 151 -9.09 16.80 6.81
N GLN A 152 -9.40 15.50 7.02
CA GLN A 152 -8.47 14.54 7.60
C GLN A 152 -7.99 13.47 6.61
N SER A 153 -8.52 13.44 5.40
CA SER A 153 -8.21 12.41 4.39
C SER A 153 -6.72 12.28 4.10
N GLU A 154 -6.05 13.39 3.79
CA GLU A 154 -4.60 13.40 3.50
C GLU A 154 -3.76 13.05 4.73
N HIS A 155 -4.19 13.50 5.92
CA HIS A 155 -3.49 13.16 7.16
C HIS A 155 -3.62 11.67 7.48
N LEU A 156 -4.81 11.09 7.33
CA LEU A 156 -5.03 9.65 7.53
C LEU A 156 -4.25 8.81 6.52
N LEU A 157 -4.17 9.25 5.25
CA LEU A 157 -3.32 8.61 4.24
C LEU A 157 -1.84 8.66 4.63
N ALA A 158 -1.36 9.80 5.15
CA ALA A 158 0.02 9.95 5.55
C ALA A 158 0.37 9.06 6.77
N THR A 159 -0.50 9.01 7.79
CA THR A 159 -0.25 8.20 9.00
C THR A 159 -0.32 6.70 8.71
N THR A 160 -1.29 6.24 7.90
CA THR A 160 -1.36 4.83 7.50
C THR A 160 -0.21 4.43 6.58
N SER A 161 0.26 5.32 5.70
CA SER A 161 1.45 5.08 4.88
C SER A 161 2.73 5.01 5.71
N HIS A 162 2.83 5.80 6.78
CA HIS A 162 3.96 5.74 7.70
C HIS A 162 3.96 4.40 8.47
N LEU A 163 2.82 3.97 9.01
CA LEU A 163 2.69 2.68 9.67
C LEU A 163 3.07 1.52 8.73
N LEU A 164 2.64 1.56 7.47
CA LEU A 164 3.04 0.58 6.46
C LEU A 164 4.56 0.51 6.35
N GLY A 165 5.26 1.64 6.17
CA GLY A 165 6.71 1.68 6.08
C GLY A 165 7.43 1.15 7.32
N GLU A 166 6.90 1.36 8.52
CA GLU A 166 7.45 0.79 9.76
C GLU A 166 7.30 -0.74 9.80
N LEU A 167 6.10 -1.25 9.41
CA LEU A 167 5.86 -2.69 9.36
C LEU A 167 6.69 -3.37 8.25
N GLU A 168 6.86 -2.74 7.10
CA GLU A 168 7.77 -3.22 6.06
C GLU A 168 9.21 -3.31 6.57
N ALA A 169 9.69 -2.28 7.26
CA ALA A 169 11.04 -2.27 7.81
C ALA A 169 11.24 -3.35 8.90
N GLU A 170 10.21 -3.65 9.68
CA GLU A 170 10.27 -4.63 10.76
C GLU A 170 10.12 -6.07 10.25
N TYR A 171 9.16 -6.31 9.35
CA TYR A 171 8.76 -7.65 8.92
C TYR A 171 9.37 -8.12 7.59
N SER A 172 10.13 -7.27 6.86
CA SER A 172 10.83 -7.68 5.64
C SER A 172 12.10 -8.48 5.95
N HIS A 173 11.94 -9.63 6.59
CA HIS A 173 13.05 -10.53 6.85
C HIS A 173 13.27 -11.48 5.66
N PRO A 174 14.52 -11.63 5.13
CA PRO A 174 14.80 -12.50 3.99
C PRO A 174 14.44 -13.98 4.19
N THR A 175 14.20 -14.38 5.44
CA THR A 175 13.76 -15.74 5.80
C THR A 175 12.25 -15.93 5.71
N GLU A 176 11.48 -14.86 5.68
CA GLU A 176 10.01 -14.91 5.60
C GLU A 176 9.47 -14.35 4.29
N VAL A 177 10.04 -13.23 3.80
CA VAL A 177 9.64 -12.58 2.53
C VAL A 177 10.87 -12.00 1.86
N LEU A 178 11.05 -12.25 0.57
CA LEU A 178 12.12 -11.62 -0.19
C LEU A 178 11.82 -10.11 -0.38
N MET A 179 12.83 -9.26 -0.29
CA MET A 179 12.67 -7.82 -0.49
C MET A 179 12.05 -7.47 -1.85
N SER A 180 12.35 -8.26 -2.90
CA SER A 180 11.72 -8.11 -4.22
C SER A 180 10.21 -8.33 -4.20
N ASP A 181 9.74 -9.27 -3.36
CA ASP A 181 8.33 -9.61 -3.26
C ASP A 181 7.58 -8.58 -2.41
N VAL A 182 8.23 -8.05 -1.35
CA VAL A 182 7.71 -6.91 -0.58
C VAL A 182 7.46 -5.71 -1.49
N LEU A 183 8.41 -5.38 -2.37
CA LEU A 183 8.24 -4.29 -3.35
C LEU A 183 7.05 -4.53 -4.28
N LEU A 184 6.84 -5.75 -4.76
CA LEU A 184 5.70 -6.06 -5.62
C LEU A 184 4.36 -5.94 -4.88
N ILE A 185 4.30 -6.39 -3.62
CA ILE A 185 3.12 -6.24 -2.76
C ILE A 185 2.85 -4.76 -2.50
N GLU A 186 3.87 -3.98 -2.13
CA GLU A 186 3.75 -2.54 -1.86
C GLU A 186 3.26 -1.77 -3.09
N PHE A 187 3.85 -1.99 -4.28
CA PHE A 187 3.41 -1.31 -5.49
C PHE A 187 2.01 -1.73 -5.94
N ALA A 188 1.63 -3.00 -5.76
CA ALA A 188 0.28 -3.45 -6.03
C ALA A 188 -0.74 -2.82 -5.07
N GLY A 189 -0.42 -2.72 -3.79
CA GLY A 189 -1.23 -2.05 -2.80
C GLY A 189 -1.35 -0.54 -3.05
N ARG A 190 -0.24 0.10 -3.46
CA ARG A 190 -0.29 1.50 -3.89
C ARG A 190 -1.25 1.70 -5.05
N GLN A 191 -1.34 0.76 -5.99
CA GLN A 191 -2.34 0.82 -7.06
C GLN A 191 -3.78 0.74 -6.53
N ALA A 192 -4.06 -0.14 -5.57
CA ALA A 192 -5.38 -0.22 -4.95
C ALA A 192 -5.75 1.12 -4.28
N MET A 193 -4.84 1.71 -3.52
CA MET A 193 -5.02 3.03 -2.91
C MET A 193 -5.25 4.12 -3.96
N LEU A 194 -4.45 4.15 -5.05
CA LEU A 194 -4.59 5.15 -6.11
C LEU A 194 -5.95 5.08 -6.79
N THR A 195 -6.57 3.89 -6.96
CA THR A 195 -7.93 3.82 -7.50
C THR A 195 -8.91 4.63 -6.66
N GLN A 196 -8.84 4.51 -5.33
CA GLN A 196 -9.75 5.20 -4.41
C GLN A 196 -9.43 6.69 -4.29
N LYS A 197 -8.14 7.05 -4.30
CA LYS A 197 -7.74 8.46 -4.34
C LYS A 197 -8.21 9.15 -5.63
N ILE A 198 -8.08 8.50 -6.79
CA ILE A 198 -8.60 9.01 -8.07
C ILE A 198 -10.12 9.18 -8.01
N ALA A 199 -10.85 8.20 -7.46
CA ALA A 199 -12.30 8.29 -7.29
C ALA A 199 -12.68 9.47 -6.38
N TYR A 200 -12.01 9.62 -5.23
CA TYR A 200 -12.23 10.70 -4.29
C TYR A 200 -11.95 12.08 -4.91
N ASP A 201 -10.77 12.27 -5.49
CA ASP A 201 -10.39 13.56 -6.08
C ASP A 201 -11.28 13.92 -7.28
N THR A 202 -11.72 12.92 -8.07
CA THR A 202 -12.69 13.11 -9.15
C THR A 202 -14.03 13.60 -8.61
N CYS A 203 -14.52 12.99 -7.53
CA CYS A 203 -15.75 13.43 -6.87
C CYS A 203 -15.64 14.85 -6.31
N LEU A 204 -14.52 15.20 -5.67
CA LEU A 204 -14.30 16.56 -5.14
C LEU A 204 -14.30 17.61 -6.25
N VAL A 205 -13.62 17.35 -7.37
CA VAL A 205 -13.58 18.28 -8.51
C VAL A 205 -14.98 18.40 -9.14
N TRP A 206 -15.66 17.28 -9.37
CA TRP A 206 -17.00 17.26 -9.97
C TRP A 206 -18.03 17.99 -9.10
N SER A 207 -18.01 17.79 -7.79
CA SER A 207 -18.95 18.42 -6.85
C SER A 207 -18.63 19.89 -6.55
N GLY A 208 -17.51 20.42 -7.07
CA GLY A 208 -17.08 21.79 -6.86
C GLY A 208 -16.40 22.07 -5.52
N PHE A 209 -16.09 21.04 -4.74
CA PHE A 209 -15.26 21.15 -3.53
C PHE A 209 -13.77 21.25 -3.86
N GLY A 210 -13.32 20.65 -4.97
CA GLY A 210 -11.93 20.68 -5.42
C GLY A 210 -11.60 21.95 -6.20
N GLY A 211 -10.42 22.55 -5.90
CA GLY A 211 -9.84 23.67 -6.64
C GLY A 211 -8.77 23.24 -7.65
N GLN A 212 -7.99 24.20 -8.14
CA GLN A 212 -6.92 23.92 -9.11
C GLN A 212 -5.85 22.96 -8.56
N GLU A 213 -5.53 23.05 -7.30
CA GLU A 213 -4.58 22.13 -6.62
C GLU A 213 -5.06 20.68 -6.71
N GLN A 214 -6.36 20.46 -6.49
CA GLN A 214 -6.96 19.12 -6.60
C GLN A 214 -6.95 18.60 -8.03
N ILE A 215 -7.17 19.47 -9.02
CA ILE A 215 -7.08 19.12 -10.44
C ILE A 215 -5.64 18.70 -10.80
N ASP A 216 -4.65 19.47 -10.38
CA ASP A 216 -3.24 19.19 -10.65
C ASP A 216 -2.80 17.86 -10.00
N GLU A 217 -3.24 17.60 -8.74
CA GLU A 217 -2.98 16.34 -8.05
C GLU A 217 -3.69 15.17 -8.74
N LEU A 218 -4.96 15.31 -9.13
CA LEU A 218 -5.71 14.27 -9.86
C LEU A 218 -5.02 13.89 -11.17
N GLN A 219 -4.49 14.85 -11.91
CA GLN A 219 -3.74 14.56 -13.14
C GLN A 219 -2.48 13.75 -12.84
N LYS A 220 -1.73 14.16 -11.82
CA LYS A 220 -0.50 13.49 -11.40
C LYS A 220 -0.77 12.05 -10.93
N ILE A 221 -1.77 11.81 -10.10
CA ILE A 221 -2.07 10.45 -9.61
C ILE A 221 -2.59 9.54 -10.72
N CYS A 222 -3.26 10.08 -11.76
CA CYS A 222 -3.59 9.31 -12.95
C CYS A 222 -2.34 8.90 -13.76
N ASP A 223 -1.32 9.77 -13.83
CA ASP A 223 -0.03 9.43 -14.45
C ASP A 223 0.72 8.37 -13.62
N ASP A 224 0.79 8.55 -12.30
CA ASP A 224 1.39 7.59 -11.37
C ASP A 224 0.71 6.20 -11.47
N PHE A 225 -0.63 6.18 -11.56
CA PHE A 225 -1.37 4.93 -11.74
C PHE A 225 -0.98 4.19 -13.02
N ASP A 226 -0.92 4.88 -14.16
CA ASP A 226 -0.53 4.28 -15.44
C ASP A 226 0.90 3.74 -15.41
N GLU A 227 1.85 4.52 -14.87
CA GLU A 227 3.26 4.15 -14.78
C GLU A 227 3.45 2.89 -13.91
N ILE A 228 2.85 2.87 -12.72
CA ILE A 228 2.99 1.75 -11.78
C ILE A 228 2.30 0.49 -12.32
N ALA A 229 1.09 0.59 -12.90
CA ALA A 229 0.40 -0.55 -13.48
C ALA A 229 1.24 -1.23 -14.58
N ARG A 230 1.85 -0.43 -15.46
CA ARG A 230 2.75 -0.94 -16.50
C ARG A 230 4.05 -1.49 -15.92
N ALA A 231 4.60 -0.87 -14.88
CA ALA A 231 5.79 -1.37 -14.19
C ALA A 231 5.55 -2.74 -13.54
N LEU A 232 4.41 -2.96 -12.93
CA LEU A 232 4.02 -4.26 -12.35
C LEU A 232 3.85 -5.34 -13.44
N HIS A 233 3.32 -4.97 -14.61
CA HIS A 233 3.10 -5.88 -15.72
C HIS A 233 4.42 -6.22 -16.44
N ASP A 234 5.17 -5.22 -16.90
CA ASP A 234 6.33 -5.34 -17.79
C ASP A 234 7.67 -5.38 -17.06
N GLY A 235 7.67 -4.97 -15.79
CA GLY A 235 8.87 -4.72 -14.99
C GLY A 235 9.44 -3.32 -15.20
N MET A 236 10.13 -2.82 -14.17
CA MET A 236 10.91 -1.57 -14.20
C MET A 236 12.24 -1.79 -13.46
N PRO A 237 13.26 -2.37 -14.13
CA PRO A 237 14.53 -2.72 -13.48
C PRO A 237 15.25 -1.54 -12.83
N ALA A 238 15.01 -0.31 -13.32
CA ALA A 238 15.63 0.90 -12.78
C ALA A 238 15.25 1.17 -11.32
N VAL A 239 14.09 0.69 -10.88
CA VAL A 239 13.60 0.80 -9.50
C VAL A 239 13.45 -0.56 -8.80
N GLY A 240 13.95 -1.63 -9.41
CA GLY A 240 13.96 -2.97 -8.81
C GLY A 240 12.66 -3.78 -9.01
N ILE A 241 11.70 -3.27 -9.79
CA ILE A 241 10.46 -3.99 -10.08
C ILE A 241 10.72 -5.04 -11.17
N VAL A 242 10.48 -6.31 -10.84
CA VAL A 242 10.51 -7.40 -11.81
C VAL A 242 9.17 -7.52 -12.54
N PRO A 243 9.13 -8.05 -13.77
CA PRO A 243 7.86 -8.31 -14.46
C PRO A 243 6.97 -9.26 -13.66
N ALA A 244 5.67 -9.25 -13.96
CA ALA A 244 4.70 -10.15 -13.35
C ALA A 244 5.24 -11.60 -13.29
N PRO A 245 5.45 -12.18 -12.09
CA PRO A 245 6.21 -13.42 -11.92
C PRO A 245 5.43 -14.67 -12.35
N THR A 246 4.12 -14.57 -12.52
CA THR A 246 3.25 -15.65 -12.96
C THR A 246 2.28 -15.19 -14.03
N GLU A 247 1.80 -16.13 -14.85
CA GLU A 247 0.78 -15.81 -15.86
C GLU A 247 -0.54 -15.35 -15.24
N ALA A 248 -0.92 -15.89 -14.08
CA ALA A 248 -2.12 -15.48 -13.37
C ALA A 248 -2.06 -13.99 -12.96
N ILE A 249 -0.92 -13.55 -12.41
CA ILE A 249 -0.69 -12.14 -12.05
C ILE A 249 -0.67 -11.26 -13.31
N ARG A 250 0.01 -11.71 -14.36
CA ARG A 250 0.08 -10.98 -15.64
C ARG A 250 -1.30 -10.72 -16.21
N THR A 251 -2.13 -11.77 -16.35
CA THR A 251 -3.49 -11.67 -16.89
C THR A 251 -4.36 -10.75 -16.03
N ALA A 252 -4.25 -10.84 -14.70
CA ALA A 252 -5.00 -9.98 -13.80
C ALA A 252 -4.58 -8.49 -13.93
N LEU A 253 -3.29 -8.20 -14.12
CA LEU A 253 -2.80 -6.84 -14.40
C LEU A 253 -3.26 -6.32 -15.76
N GLU A 254 -3.31 -7.17 -16.80
CA GLU A 254 -3.87 -6.79 -18.10
C GLU A 254 -5.33 -6.34 -17.99
N GLU A 255 -6.13 -7.00 -17.14
CA GLU A 255 -7.52 -6.60 -16.87
C GLU A 255 -7.63 -5.24 -16.14
N VAL A 256 -6.64 -4.86 -15.33
CA VAL A 256 -6.58 -3.53 -14.69
C VAL A 256 -6.22 -2.46 -15.71
N ILE A 257 -5.28 -2.75 -16.62
CA ILE A 257 -4.79 -1.82 -17.64
C ILE A 257 -5.83 -1.63 -18.76
N VAL A 258 -6.55 -2.69 -19.12
CA VAL A 258 -7.63 -2.63 -20.09
C VAL A 258 -8.65 -1.56 -19.65
N ASP A 259 -9.14 -0.77 -20.58
CA ASP A 259 -10.10 0.33 -20.38
C ASP A 259 -9.57 1.53 -19.56
N TRP A 260 -8.33 1.50 -19.03
CA TRP A 260 -7.78 2.63 -18.28
C TRP A 260 -7.77 3.93 -19.09
N ASP A 261 -7.40 3.87 -20.35
CA ASP A 261 -7.40 5.06 -21.24
C ASP A 261 -8.81 5.66 -21.38
N ILE A 262 -9.87 4.84 -21.34
CA ILE A 262 -11.27 5.28 -21.40
C ILE A 262 -11.64 6.00 -20.10
N VAL A 263 -11.30 5.40 -18.95
CA VAL A 263 -11.56 5.99 -17.63
C VAL A 263 -10.83 7.33 -17.50
N ARG A 264 -9.55 7.34 -17.84
CA ARG A 264 -8.70 8.54 -17.81
C ARG A 264 -9.25 9.67 -18.70
N ALA A 265 -9.77 9.32 -19.87
CA ALA A 265 -10.39 10.29 -20.77
C ALA A 265 -11.67 10.92 -20.18
N GLN A 266 -12.47 10.17 -19.41
CA GLN A 266 -13.65 10.72 -18.73
C GLN A 266 -13.25 11.59 -17.54
N ILE A 267 -12.28 11.18 -16.74
CA ILE A 267 -11.69 11.99 -15.65
C ILE A 267 -11.15 13.29 -16.22
N GLY A 268 -10.48 13.26 -17.38
CA GLY A 268 -9.98 14.46 -18.07
C GLY A 268 -11.06 15.47 -18.43
N LYS A 269 -12.30 15.05 -18.69
CA LYS A 269 -13.42 15.98 -18.92
C LYS A 269 -13.85 16.69 -17.63
N VAL A 270 -13.80 16.01 -16.48
CA VAL A 270 -14.09 16.63 -15.17
C VAL A 270 -13.10 17.76 -14.91
N THR A 271 -11.83 17.54 -15.18
CA THR A 271 -10.75 18.53 -14.91
C THR A 271 -10.74 19.72 -15.87
N GLN A 272 -11.26 19.56 -17.09
CA GLN A 272 -11.25 20.63 -18.10
C GLN A 272 -12.46 21.54 -18.04
N ASP A 273 -13.67 20.98 -17.79
CA ASP A 273 -14.92 21.72 -17.91
C ASP A 273 -15.85 21.56 -16.69
N GLY A 274 -15.51 20.72 -15.69
CA GLY A 274 -16.41 20.32 -14.60
C GLY A 274 -17.65 19.59 -15.10
N GLY A 275 -17.68 19.21 -16.37
CA GLY A 275 -18.84 18.92 -17.16
C GLY A 275 -19.04 17.45 -17.51
N ILE A 276 -19.07 16.56 -16.51
CA ILE A 276 -19.66 15.23 -16.70
C ILE A 276 -21.03 15.17 -16.03
N ASP A 277 -21.91 14.34 -16.59
CA ASP A 277 -23.24 14.09 -16.06
C ASP A 277 -23.21 13.05 -14.91
N ASP A 278 -24.36 12.92 -14.22
CA ASP A 278 -24.52 12.01 -13.09
C ASP A 278 -24.33 10.54 -13.48
N GLU A 279 -24.61 10.17 -14.73
CA GLU A 279 -24.39 8.82 -15.25
C GLU A 279 -22.89 8.52 -15.38
N THR A 280 -22.13 9.48 -15.90
CA THR A 280 -20.68 9.35 -16.06
C THR A 280 -19.95 9.29 -14.71
N ILE A 281 -20.32 10.13 -13.73
CA ILE A 281 -19.69 10.08 -12.41
C ILE A 281 -20.04 8.78 -11.67
N SER A 282 -21.27 8.27 -11.79
CA SER A 282 -21.66 6.98 -11.23
C SER A 282 -20.88 5.83 -11.87
N TRP A 283 -20.66 5.87 -13.18
CA TRP A 283 -19.84 4.89 -13.87
C TRP A 283 -18.35 4.95 -13.43
N ILE A 284 -17.79 6.15 -13.20
CA ILE A 284 -16.42 6.29 -12.67
C ILE A 284 -16.30 5.64 -11.29
N ASP A 285 -17.24 5.89 -10.39
CA ASP A 285 -17.31 5.28 -9.06
C ASP A 285 -17.27 3.74 -9.14
N GLU A 286 -18.20 3.16 -9.93
CA GLU A 286 -18.28 1.71 -10.13
C GLU A 286 -16.98 1.12 -10.72
N VAL A 287 -16.41 1.75 -11.74
CA VAL A 287 -15.21 1.25 -12.41
C VAL A 287 -13.98 1.34 -11.50
N MET A 288 -13.82 2.43 -10.73
CA MET A 288 -12.69 2.59 -9.83
C MET A 288 -12.78 1.59 -8.66
N THR A 289 -13.98 1.36 -8.12
CA THR A 289 -14.23 0.31 -7.12
C THR A 289 -13.91 -1.09 -7.67
N GLN A 290 -14.32 -1.40 -8.91
CA GLN A 290 -13.97 -2.69 -9.53
C GLN A 290 -12.46 -2.85 -9.73
N LYS A 291 -11.75 -1.78 -10.14
CA LYS A 291 -10.29 -1.81 -10.29
C LYS A 291 -9.59 -2.02 -8.94
N MET A 292 -10.08 -1.39 -7.88
CA MET A 292 -9.59 -1.62 -6.52
C MET A 292 -9.70 -3.11 -6.14
N HIS A 293 -10.87 -3.71 -6.26
CA HIS A 293 -11.06 -5.13 -5.92
C HIS A 293 -10.18 -6.06 -6.76
N ARG A 294 -9.94 -5.72 -8.04
CA ARG A 294 -8.97 -6.47 -8.87
C ARG A 294 -7.55 -6.35 -8.34
N MET A 295 -7.14 -5.15 -7.91
CA MET A 295 -5.82 -4.96 -7.30
C MET A 295 -5.69 -5.72 -5.98
N GLU A 296 -6.71 -5.79 -5.14
CA GLU A 296 -6.71 -6.61 -3.92
C GLU A 296 -6.54 -8.11 -4.23
N ALA A 297 -7.20 -8.59 -5.27
CA ALA A 297 -7.00 -9.97 -5.74
C ALA A 297 -5.56 -10.20 -6.25
N ILE A 298 -4.97 -9.23 -6.95
CA ILE A 298 -3.57 -9.27 -7.40
C ILE A 298 -2.60 -9.28 -6.21
N ILE A 299 -2.84 -8.44 -5.20
CA ILE A 299 -2.05 -8.43 -3.96
C ILE A 299 -2.07 -9.82 -3.31
N THR A 300 -3.25 -10.44 -3.21
CA THR A 300 -3.38 -11.81 -2.69
C THR A 300 -2.52 -12.80 -3.48
N LEU A 301 -2.48 -12.70 -4.82
CA LEU A 301 -1.63 -13.54 -5.66
C LEU A 301 -0.13 -13.28 -5.42
N TYR A 302 0.29 -12.04 -5.19
CA TYR A 302 1.67 -11.71 -4.83
C TYR A 302 2.05 -12.25 -3.46
N VAL A 303 1.18 -12.13 -2.46
CA VAL A 303 1.38 -12.70 -1.12
C VAL A 303 1.50 -14.24 -1.18
N GLU A 304 0.66 -14.91 -1.96
CA GLU A 304 0.76 -16.35 -2.18
C GLU A 304 2.05 -16.74 -2.92
N TYR A 305 2.48 -15.93 -3.88
CA TYR A 305 3.72 -16.16 -4.61
C TYR A 305 4.94 -16.04 -3.69
N SER A 306 4.98 -15.00 -2.84
CA SER A 306 6.09 -14.78 -1.89
C SER A 306 6.28 -15.98 -0.94
N ARG A 307 5.20 -16.60 -0.47
CA ARG A 307 5.25 -17.77 0.41
C ARG A 307 5.83 -19.01 -0.28
N ARG A 308 5.63 -19.18 -1.61
CA ARG A 308 6.15 -20.33 -2.37
C ARG A 308 7.65 -20.21 -2.65
N ALA A 309 8.19 -19.01 -2.70
CA ALA A 309 9.61 -18.79 -2.98
C ALA A 309 10.52 -19.22 -1.81
N LEU A 310 9.96 -19.51 -0.64
CA LEU A 310 10.68 -19.90 0.58
C LEU A 310 10.70 -21.42 0.83
N ILE A 311 10.03 -22.23 -0.02
CA ILE A 311 9.99 -23.70 0.04
C ILE A 311 10.92 -24.31 -1.02
#